data_2951358fa2f2f43361fec56e7e2953be
#
_entry.id   2951358fa2f2f43361fec56e7e2953be
#
_cell.length_a   1.000
_cell.length_b   1.000
_cell.length_c   1.000
_cell.angle_alpha   90.00
_cell.angle_beta   90.00
_cell.angle_gamma   90.00
#
_symmetry.space_group_name_H-M   'P 1'
#
loop_
_entity.id
_entity.type
_entity.pdbx_description
1 polymer ?
#
loop_
_entity_poly.entity_id
_entity_poly.type
_entity_poly.pdbx_seq_one_letter_code
_entity_poly.pdbx_strand_id
1 'polypeptide(L)'
;MLKQQKIFFEFLRFCIGSAKEIPGSLKEADWKELYAIAKKQCLVGVLFDGIKKLPAEHVGMKKELLLQWMAESQMLEKANVRLNDAAIQVSEWFRKKGFRTCILKGQGNALLYPNPYSRTPGDIDIWVDGDDKRVISFVRSISPHEKACYHHIEFPSYKGVEAEVHYRPSFLLCFWHNRKLQKYYERVKEEQFSHRVMLGEQGEIAIPMVEFNLIFQLTHIFSHLMNEGIGLRHLVDYYFVLCDFYKVYQNFSNPSVSLSKGSSTFSPSPSSSGSGDVTAPSRCSEPLRSKDGGPSKVSPNCAGWDRRDAIGDMTSATAARSSFAANSSAAIDRVQKELKELGLWKFAGGIMYIMQEVFGMPASRLIVPPNEKYGKFVLNEVLEAGNFGKHDARNRFGRSQLGHNLQRVYRDIRLMRYFPAEALCEPLFRAWHFFWRLKYKK
;
A
#
# COMPACT_ATOMS: atom_id res chain seq x y z
N MET A 1 2.49 -16.16 20.63
CA MET A 1 3.16 -14.93 20.11
C MET A 1 4.22 -14.51 21.11
N LEU A 2 5.46 -14.29 20.65
CA LEU A 2 6.58 -13.88 21.50
C LEU A 2 6.36 -12.45 22.04
N LYS A 3 6.92 -12.12 23.21
CA LYS A 3 6.74 -10.81 23.86
C LYS A 3 7.09 -9.65 22.93
N GLN A 4 8.23 -9.70 22.26
CA GLN A 4 8.69 -8.64 21.38
C GLN A 4 7.81 -8.49 20.09
N GLN A 5 7.21 -9.57 19.60
CA GLN A 5 6.23 -9.48 18.50
C GLN A 5 4.97 -8.71 18.92
N LYS A 6 4.51 -8.87 20.17
CA LYS A 6 3.37 -8.11 20.70
C LYS A 6 3.71 -6.63 20.79
N ILE A 7 4.87 -6.28 21.35
CA ILE A 7 5.37 -4.90 21.42
C ILE A 7 5.50 -4.31 20.01
N PHE A 8 6.04 -5.09 19.07
CA PHE A 8 6.15 -4.69 17.66
C PHE A 8 4.78 -4.32 17.06
N PHE A 9 3.74 -5.12 17.28
CA PHE A 9 2.41 -4.82 16.75
C PHE A 9 1.76 -3.60 17.40
N GLU A 10 1.92 -3.44 18.69
CA GLU A 10 1.44 -2.24 19.40
C GLU A 10 2.14 -0.98 18.87
N PHE A 11 3.45 -1.04 18.68
CA PHE A 11 4.21 0.05 18.08
C PHE A 11 3.84 0.29 16.60
N LEU A 12 3.63 -0.76 15.83
CA LEU A 12 3.19 -0.64 14.43
C LEU A 12 1.84 0.09 14.32
N ARG A 13 0.88 -0.20 15.22
CA ARG A 13 -0.40 0.52 15.28
C ARG A 13 -0.21 2.03 15.50
N PHE A 14 0.71 2.39 16.38
CA PHE A 14 1.07 3.81 16.60
C PHE A 14 1.70 4.42 15.33
N CYS A 15 2.62 3.72 14.68
CA CYS A 15 3.31 4.19 13.49
C CYS A 15 2.36 4.46 12.31
N ILE A 16 1.39 3.56 12.08
CA ILE A 16 0.40 3.69 10.99
C ILE A 16 -0.81 4.57 11.36
N GLY A 17 -0.89 5.06 12.60
CA GLY A 17 -1.94 5.95 13.08
C GLY A 17 -3.26 5.26 13.42
N SER A 18 -3.28 3.94 13.58
CA SER A 18 -4.46 3.22 14.11
C SER A 18 -4.60 3.33 15.63
N ALA A 19 -3.49 3.53 16.34
CA ALA A 19 -3.46 3.95 17.73
C ALA A 19 -2.87 5.36 17.85
N LYS A 20 -3.46 6.21 18.70
CA LYS A 20 -2.99 7.59 18.94
C LYS A 20 -1.99 7.67 20.07
N GLU A 21 -2.12 6.78 21.06
CA GLU A 21 -1.30 6.77 22.26
C GLU A 21 -0.01 6.00 22.05
N ILE A 22 1.06 6.47 22.68
CA ILE A 22 2.35 5.78 22.69
C ILE A 22 2.19 4.50 23.52
N PRO A 23 2.55 3.31 22.96
CA PRO A 23 2.39 2.07 23.69
C PRO A 23 3.28 2.04 24.94
N GLY A 24 2.67 1.81 26.10
CA GLY A 24 3.41 1.69 27.37
C GLY A 24 4.42 0.53 27.37
N SER A 25 4.18 -0.49 26.56
CA SER A 25 5.06 -1.65 26.37
C SER A 25 6.41 -1.32 25.74
N LEU A 26 6.56 -0.14 25.10
CA LEU A 26 7.84 0.31 24.51
C LEU A 26 8.97 0.45 25.55
N LYS A 27 8.64 0.63 26.83
CA LYS A 27 9.62 0.61 27.93
C LYS A 27 10.35 -0.73 28.07
N GLU A 28 9.73 -1.81 27.56
CA GLU A 28 10.26 -3.17 27.59
C GLU A 28 10.74 -3.66 26.21
N ALA A 29 10.86 -2.72 25.26
CA ALA A 29 11.23 -3.04 23.88
C ALA A 29 12.73 -3.38 23.77
N ASP A 30 13.02 -4.52 23.17
CA ASP A 30 14.34 -4.75 22.57
C ASP A 30 14.36 -4.12 21.17
N TRP A 31 14.88 -2.91 21.09
CA TRP A 31 14.96 -2.15 19.86
C TRP A 31 15.75 -2.84 18.75
N LYS A 32 16.73 -3.68 19.11
CA LYS A 32 17.49 -4.47 18.14
C LYS A 32 16.62 -5.56 17.53
N GLU A 33 15.79 -6.23 18.33
CA GLU A 33 14.85 -7.23 17.85
C GLU A 33 13.73 -6.57 17.02
N LEU A 34 13.19 -5.41 17.46
CA LEU A 34 12.20 -4.65 16.69
C LEU A 34 12.74 -4.24 15.32
N TYR A 35 13.99 -3.80 15.25
CA TYR A 35 14.66 -3.46 14.00
C TYR A 35 14.82 -4.69 13.09
N ALA A 36 15.21 -5.82 13.63
CA ALA A 36 15.32 -7.07 12.88
C ALA A 36 13.97 -7.51 12.30
N ILE A 37 12.88 -7.40 13.08
CA ILE A 37 11.52 -7.67 12.60
C ILE A 37 11.13 -6.66 11.51
N ALA A 38 11.42 -5.37 11.68
CA ALA A 38 11.14 -4.33 10.71
C ALA A 38 11.84 -4.61 9.35
N LYS A 39 13.09 -5.05 9.39
CA LYS A 39 13.83 -5.47 8.17
C LYS A 39 13.20 -6.69 7.52
N LYS A 40 12.94 -7.75 8.30
CA LYS A 40 12.31 -8.98 7.83
C LYS A 40 10.97 -8.73 7.15
N GLN A 41 10.21 -7.74 7.63
CA GLN A 41 8.86 -7.41 7.19
C GLN A 41 8.79 -6.20 6.24
N CYS A 42 9.95 -5.62 5.86
CA CYS A 42 10.05 -4.42 5.00
C CYS A 42 9.26 -3.21 5.53
N LEU A 43 9.39 -2.92 6.83
CA LEU A 43 8.70 -1.83 7.52
C LEU A 43 9.67 -0.82 8.17
N VAL A 44 10.94 -0.82 7.77
CA VAL A 44 12.00 0.04 8.36
C VAL A 44 11.60 1.52 8.34
N GLY A 45 11.18 2.05 7.20
CA GLY A 45 10.79 3.45 7.06
C GLY A 45 9.53 3.81 7.87
N VAL A 46 8.51 2.93 7.82
CA VAL A 46 7.24 3.13 8.55
C VAL A 46 7.47 3.21 10.06
N LEU A 47 8.28 2.29 10.61
CA LEU A 47 8.56 2.30 12.03
C LEU A 47 9.48 3.47 12.41
N PHE A 48 10.43 3.87 11.53
CA PHE A 48 11.26 5.03 11.79
C PHE A 48 10.45 6.33 11.86
N ASP A 49 9.42 6.48 11.03
CA ASP A 49 8.47 7.59 11.13
C ASP A 49 7.73 7.59 12.48
N GLY A 50 7.44 6.41 13.04
CA GLY A 50 6.94 6.29 14.40
C GLY A 50 7.96 6.74 15.44
N ILE A 51 9.23 6.31 15.31
CA ILE A 51 10.32 6.71 16.23
C ILE A 51 10.48 8.22 16.25
N LYS A 52 10.41 8.90 15.10
CA LYS A 52 10.49 10.38 15.02
C LYS A 52 9.39 11.12 15.81
N LYS A 53 8.26 10.43 16.11
CA LYS A 53 7.14 10.99 16.89
C LYS A 53 7.25 10.71 18.39
N LEU A 54 8.21 9.87 18.81
CA LEU A 54 8.38 9.54 20.23
C LEU A 54 9.19 10.63 20.94
N PRO A 55 8.82 11.01 22.18
CA PRO A 55 9.70 11.77 23.07
C PRO A 55 11.01 11.01 23.32
N ALA A 56 12.10 11.75 23.51
CA ALA A 56 13.44 11.17 23.66
C ALA A 56 13.55 10.13 24.79
N GLU A 57 12.82 10.34 25.88
CA GLU A 57 12.76 9.42 27.02
C GLU A 57 12.11 8.06 26.71
N HIS A 58 11.36 7.95 25.63
CA HIS A 58 10.77 6.70 25.18
C HIS A 58 11.66 5.93 24.19
N VAL A 59 12.75 6.55 23.71
CA VAL A 59 13.70 5.95 22.77
C VAL A 59 14.88 5.36 23.52
N GLY A 60 14.67 4.21 24.19
CA GLY A 60 15.74 3.47 24.91
C GLY A 60 16.75 2.75 23.99
N MET A 61 17.04 3.33 22.84
CA MET A 61 17.86 2.75 21.76
C MET A 61 19.30 3.27 21.82
N LYS A 62 20.28 2.38 21.57
CA LYS A 62 21.68 2.80 21.40
C LYS A 62 21.82 3.73 20.19
N LYS A 63 22.68 4.74 20.31
CA LYS A 63 22.90 5.77 19.29
C LYS A 63 23.29 5.17 17.93
N GLU A 64 24.12 4.13 17.93
CA GLU A 64 24.58 3.46 16.71
C GLU A 64 23.40 2.82 15.95
N LEU A 65 22.49 2.17 16.68
CA LEU A 65 21.29 1.58 16.09
C LEU A 65 20.34 2.63 15.55
N LEU A 66 20.17 3.75 16.28
CA LEU A 66 19.33 4.87 15.82
C LEU A 66 19.88 5.47 14.52
N LEU A 67 21.19 5.70 14.44
CA LEU A 67 21.86 6.21 13.25
C LEU A 67 21.75 5.24 12.05
N GLN A 68 21.90 3.93 12.31
CA GLN A 68 21.72 2.90 11.29
C GLN A 68 20.28 2.90 10.75
N TRP A 69 19.28 2.96 11.62
CA TRP A 69 17.87 2.97 11.22
C TRP A 69 17.52 4.23 10.43
N MET A 70 18.02 5.39 10.89
CA MET A 70 17.89 6.66 10.18
C MET A 70 18.50 6.60 8.78
N ALA A 71 19.72 6.09 8.64
CA ALA A 71 20.39 5.98 7.36
C ALA A 71 19.60 5.08 6.38
N GLU A 72 19.11 3.91 6.84
CA GLU A 72 18.28 3.04 6.01
C GLU A 72 16.97 3.73 5.60
N SER A 73 16.30 4.46 6.51
CA SER A 73 15.08 5.20 6.20
C SER A 73 15.33 6.27 5.12
N GLN A 74 16.42 7.04 5.23
CA GLN A 74 16.79 8.02 4.22
C GLN A 74 17.11 7.39 2.85
N MET A 75 17.71 6.20 2.84
CA MET A 75 17.93 5.46 1.58
C MET A 75 16.59 5.05 0.94
N LEU A 76 15.60 4.65 1.73
CA LEU A 76 14.25 4.34 1.23
C LEU A 76 13.56 5.58 0.65
N GLU A 77 13.65 6.72 1.33
CA GLU A 77 13.10 7.99 0.84
C GLU A 77 13.69 8.38 -0.52
N LYS A 78 15.03 8.35 -0.64
CA LYS A 78 15.72 8.60 -1.91
C LYS A 78 15.34 7.60 -3.02
N ALA A 79 15.15 6.33 -2.66
CA ALA A 79 14.72 5.31 -3.61
C ALA A 79 13.28 5.56 -4.09
N ASN A 80 12.37 6.00 -3.22
CA ASN A 80 11.00 6.36 -3.59
C ASN A 80 10.95 7.57 -4.53
N VAL A 81 11.80 8.60 -4.34
CA VAL A 81 11.89 9.73 -5.26
C VAL A 81 12.29 9.25 -6.67
N ARG A 82 13.29 8.37 -6.77
CA ARG A 82 13.69 7.79 -8.07
C ARG A 82 12.58 6.93 -8.69
N LEU A 83 11.87 6.19 -7.86
CA LEU A 83 10.77 5.34 -8.30
C LEU A 83 9.58 6.16 -8.80
N ASN A 84 9.28 7.30 -8.18
CA ASN A 84 8.29 8.26 -8.65
C ASN A 84 8.64 8.77 -10.05
N ASP A 85 9.87 9.28 -10.25
CA ASP A 85 10.34 9.74 -11.57
C ASP A 85 10.24 8.61 -12.61
N ALA A 86 10.70 7.41 -12.28
CA ALA A 86 10.64 6.28 -13.19
C ALA A 86 9.19 5.90 -13.56
N ALA A 87 8.26 5.86 -12.60
CA ALA A 87 6.85 5.53 -12.85
C ALA A 87 6.20 6.54 -13.80
N ILE A 88 6.48 7.83 -13.63
CA ILE A 88 5.99 8.91 -14.53
C ILE A 88 6.58 8.74 -15.93
N GLN A 89 7.91 8.61 -16.03
CA GLN A 89 8.60 8.54 -17.32
C GLN A 89 8.20 7.30 -18.12
N VAL A 90 8.09 6.13 -17.48
CA VAL A 90 7.66 4.90 -18.13
C VAL A 90 6.19 5.02 -18.59
N SER A 91 5.31 5.56 -17.75
CA SER A 91 3.90 5.78 -18.11
C SER A 91 3.76 6.73 -19.30
N GLU A 92 4.49 7.84 -19.31
CA GLU A 92 4.49 8.79 -20.42
C GLU A 92 5.08 8.19 -21.70
N TRP A 93 6.13 7.38 -21.55
CA TRP A 93 6.73 6.71 -22.70
C TRP A 93 5.74 5.77 -23.37
N PHE A 94 5.01 4.94 -22.61
CA PHE A 94 3.95 4.08 -23.16
C PHE A 94 2.83 4.92 -23.79
N ARG A 95 2.42 6.02 -23.17
CA ARG A 95 1.40 6.93 -23.71
C ARG A 95 1.80 7.51 -25.07
N LYS A 96 3.07 7.94 -25.24
CA LYS A 96 3.63 8.41 -26.53
C LYS A 96 3.64 7.31 -27.59
N LYS A 97 3.62 6.04 -27.20
CA LYS A 97 3.52 4.88 -28.10
C LYS A 97 2.08 4.41 -28.34
N GLY A 98 1.09 5.16 -27.87
CA GLY A 98 -0.33 4.88 -28.09
C GLY A 98 -0.94 3.83 -27.16
N PHE A 99 -0.32 3.62 -25.99
CA PHE A 99 -0.86 2.75 -24.95
C PHE A 99 -1.37 3.55 -23.75
N ARG A 100 -2.52 3.18 -23.22
CA ARG A 100 -2.96 3.63 -21.89
C ARG A 100 -2.29 2.78 -20.83
N THR A 101 -2.02 3.37 -19.68
CA THR A 101 -1.32 2.69 -18.58
C THR A 101 -1.93 3.02 -17.22
N CYS A 102 -1.77 2.09 -16.28
CA CYS A 102 -2.16 2.26 -14.88
C CYS A 102 -1.09 1.63 -13.98
N ILE A 103 -0.58 2.35 -13.00
CA ILE A 103 0.38 1.83 -12.00
C ILE A 103 -0.41 1.06 -10.94
N LEU A 104 -0.24 -0.28 -10.90
CA LEU A 104 -1.12 -1.17 -10.15
C LEU A 104 -0.95 -1.14 -8.63
N LYS A 105 0.24 -0.93 -8.15
CA LYS A 105 0.63 -0.91 -6.72
C LYS A 105 1.79 0.08 -6.51
N GLY A 106 2.66 -0.17 -5.57
CA GLY A 106 3.87 0.63 -5.43
C GLY A 106 3.54 2.08 -5.10
N GLN A 107 3.78 2.97 -6.04
CA GLN A 107 3.68 4.42 -5.84
C GLN A 107 2.25 4.91 -5.65
N GLY A 108 1.25 4.28 -6.29
CA GLY A 108 -0.15 4.56 -6.04
C GLY A 108 -0.56 4.26 -4.59
N ASN A 109 -0.16 3.11 -4.06
CA ASN A 109 -0.44 2.76 -2.66
C ASN A 109 0.38 3.61 -1.68
N ALA A 110 1.60 4.03 -2.04
CA ALA A 110 2.43 4.89 -1.20
C ALA A 110 1.74 6.21 -0.86
N LEU A 111 0.94 6.77 -1.78
CA LEU A 111 0.17 7.99 -1.55
C LEU A 111 -0.84 7.88 -0.40
N LEU A 112 -1.23 6.67 -0.03
CA LEU A 112 -2.16 6.41 1.07
C LEU A 112 -1.50 6.44 2.46
N TYR A 113 -0.16 6.36 2.50
CA TYR A 113 0.61 6.39 3.75
C TYR A 113 0.70 7.81 4.32
N PRO A 114 0.82 7.96 5.64
CA PRO A 114 1.08 9.28 6.26
C PRO A 114 2.34 9.96 5.71
N ASN A 115 3.38 9.19 5.42
CA ASN A 115 4.55 9.60 4.68
C ASN A 115 4.76 8.63 3.50
N PRO A 116 4.45 9.04 2.26
CA PRO A 116 4.60 8.20 1.07
C PRO A 116 6.01 7.64 0.86
N TYR A 117 7.01 8.37 1.30
CA TYR A 117 8.42 8.01 1.12
C TYR A 117 8.93 6.97 2.12
N SER A 118 8.17 6.70 3.20
CA SER A 118 8.54 5.68 4.21
C SER A 118 8.16 4.26 3.80
N ARG A 119 7.30 4.08 2.80
CA ARG A 119 6.96 2.77 2.26
C ARG A 119 8.21 2.16 1.60
N THR A 120 8.53 0.91 1.94
CA THR A 120 9.64 0.21 1.27
C THR A 120 9.35 0.07 -0.22
N PRO A 121 10.17 0.66 -1.11
CA PRO A 121 9.97 0.57 -2.56
C PRO A 121 10.18 -0.85 -3.09
N GLY A 122 9.69 -1.11 -4.29
CA GLY A 122 9.88 -2.33 -5.07
C GLY A 122 10.09 -1.97 -6.53
N ASP A 123 9.58 -2.80 -7.41
CA ASP A 123 9.47 -2.62 -8.85
C ASP A 123 8.27 -1.73 -9.24
N ILE A 124 8.21 -1.39 -10.52
CA ILE A 124 7.06 -0.72 -11.13
C ILE A 124 6.20 -1.76 -11.83
N ASP A 125 5.00 -1.99 -11.31
CA ASP A 125 3.98 -2.80 -12.00
C ASP A 125 3.09 -1.87 -12.82
N ILE A 126 3.32 -1.85 -14.12
CA ILE A 126 2.56 -1.00 -15.03
C ILE A 126 1.58 -1.84 -15.88
N TRP A 127 0.30 -1.68 -15.64
CA TRP A 127 -0.73 -2.29 -16.48
C TRP A 127 -0.89 -1.49 -17.76
N VAL A 128 -0.69 -2.17 -18.89
CA VAL A 128 -0.76 -1.60 -20.24
C VAL A 128 -2.00 -2.14 -20.93
N ASP A 129 -2.81 -1.25 -21.52
CA ASP A 129 -4.02 -1.63 -22.23
C ASP A 129 -3.69 -2.35 -23.55
N GLY A 130 -3.98 -3.62 -23.56
CA GLY A 130 -3.75 -4.51 -24.70
C GLY A 130 -3.74 -5.98 -24.27
N ASP A 131 -3.95 -6.86 -25.24
CA ASP A 131 -3.82 -8.30 -25.01
C ASP A 131 -2.34 -8.73 -24.90
N ASP A 132 -2.11 -9.96 -24.45
CA ASP A 132 -0.76 -10.52 -24.28
C ASP A 132 0.06 -10.49 -25.58
N LYS A 133 -0.55 -10.76 -26.73
CA LYS A 133 0.16 -10.78 -28.02
C LYS A 133 0.67 -9.39 -28.40
N ARG A 134 -0.21 -8.38 -28.33
CA ARG A 134 0.10 -6.99 -28.66
C ARG A 134 1.20 -6.45 -27.76
N VAL A 135 1.05 -6.61 -26.44
CA VAL A 135 1.98 -6.07 -25.46
C VAL A 135 3.34 -6.80 -25.51
N ILE A 136 3.36 -8.14 -25.55
CA ILE A 136 4.59 -8.91 -25.68
C ILE A 136 5.35 -8.58 -26.97
N SER A 137 4.64 -8.53 -28.12
CA SER A 137 5.26 -8.17 -29.40
C SER A 137 5.85 -6.77 -29.38
N PHE A 138 5.13 -5.82 -28.76
CA PHE A 138 5.61 -4.44 -28.63
C PHE A 138 6.87 -4.36 -27.75
N VAL A 139 6.87 -4.96 -26.54
CA VAL A 139 8.05 -4.95 -25.66
C VAL A 139 9.24 -5.62 -26.34
N ARG A 140 9.04 -6.75 -27.01
CA ARG A 140 10.11 -7.47 -27.72
C ARG A 140 10.63 -6.75 -28.97
N SER A 141 9.86 -5.85 -29.55
CA SER A 141 10.38 -4.99 -30.64
C SER A 141 11.47 -4.02 -30.13
N ILE A 142 11.54 -3.81 -28.81
CA ILE A 142 12.48 -2.90 -28.13
C ILE A 142 13.58 -3.73 -27.46
N SER A 143 13.19 -4.77 -26.71
CA SER A 143 14.07 -5.68 -25.97
C SER A 143 13.69 -7.13 -26.28
N PRO A 144 14.34 -7.76 -27.28
CA PRO A 144 13.90 -9.07 -27.81
C PRO A 144 14.00 -10.24 -26.83
N HIS A 145 14.84 -10.11 -25.79
CA HIS A 145 15.16 -11.21 -24.87
C HIS A 145 14.33 -11.20 -23.58
N GLU A 146 13.40 -10.23 -23.42
CA GLU A 146 12.62 -10.12 -22.19
C GLU A 146 11.68 -11.32 -22.01
N LYS A 147 11.64 -11.77 -20.76
CA LYS A 147 10.88 -12.96 -20.40
C LYS A 147 9.43 -12.60 -20.14
N ALA A 148 8.54 -13.28 -20.85
CA ALA A 148 7.10 -13.19 -20.62
C ALA A 148 6.64 -14.32 -19.69
N CYS A 149 5.74 -14.02 -18.78
CA CYS A 149 4.97 -14.97 -18.00
C CYS A 149 3.46 -14.73 -18.25
N TYR A 150 2.57 -15.44 -17.55
CA TYR A 150 1.13 -15.39 -17.82
C TYR A 150 0.49 -14.00 -17.72
N HIS A 151 1.01 -13.13 -16.88
CA HIS A 151 0.37 -11.84 -16.57
C HIS A 151 1.23 -10.62 -16.92
N HIS A 152 2.54 -10.75 -17.03
CA HIS A 152 3.45 -9.67 -17.37
C HIS A 152 4.60 -10.11 -18.28
N ILE A 153 5.33 -9.14 -18.82
CA ILE A 153 6.64 -9.28 -19.43
C ILE A 153 7.60 -8.33 -18.72
N GLU A 154 8.83 -8.80 -18.46
CA GLU A 154 9.92 -7.96 -17.96
C GLU A 154 10.16 -6.79 -18.93
N PHE A 155 10.56 -5.64 -18.41
CA PHE A 155 10.85 -4.45 -19.21
C PHE A 155 12.21 -3.90 -18.85
N PRO A 156 12.97 -3.32 -19.79
CA PRO A 156 14.27 -2.73 -19.52
C PRO A 156 14.21 -1.73 -18.36
N SER A 157 15.16 -1.84 -17.44
CA SER A 157 15.20 -0.95 -16.27
C SER A 157 15.39 0.51 -16.68
N TYR A 158 14.62 1.40 -16.06
CA TYR A 158 14.79 2.84 -16.23
C TYR A 158 15.59 3.41 -15.06
N LYS A 159 16.79 3.91 -15.32
CA LYS A 159 17.71 4.47 -14.30
C LYS A 159 17.92 3.51 -13.09
N GLY A 160 18.02 2.21 -13.38
CA GLY A 160 18.21 1.18 -12.35
C GLY A 160 16.93 0.81 -11.58
N VAL A 161 15.76 1.25 -12.02
CA VAL A 161 14.45 0.84 -11.51
C VAL A 161 13.90 -0.25 -12.43
N GLU A 162 13.58 -1.41 -11.86
CA GLU A 162 12.95 -2.53 -12.57
C GLU A 162 11.47 -2.23 -12.83
N ALA A 163 10.96 -2.67 -13.98
CA ALA A 163 9.56 -2.53 -14.34
C ALA A 163 9.02 -3.83 -14.93
N GLU A 164 7.80 -4.17 -14.56
CA GLU A 164 7.02 -5.27 -15.10
C GLU A 164 5.81 -4.72 -15.86
N VAL A 165 5.73 -5.05 -17.15
CA VAL A 165 4.63 -4.62 -18.03
C VAL A 165 3.53 -5.65 -17.99
N HIS A 166 2.49 -5.36 -17.24
CA HIS A 166 1.32 -6.20 -17.07
C HIS A 166 0.32 -6.03 -18.20
N TYR A 167 -0.10 -7.11 -18.82
CA TYR A 167 -1.27 -7.18 -19.70
C TYR A 167 -2.46 -7.87 -19.01
N ARG A 168 -2.22 -8.42 -17.82
CA ARG A 168 -3.23 -8.83 -16.82
C ARG A 168 -2.80 -8.34 -15.46
N PRO A 169 -3.63 -7.62 -14.70
CA PRO A 169 -3.24 -7.07 -13.40
C PRO A 169 -2.71 -8.13 -12.43
N SER A 170 -3.39 -9.26 -12.32
CA SER A 170 -2.97 -10.43 -11.54
C SER A 170 -3.65 -11.69 -12.04
N PHE A 171 -3.43 -12.82 -11.36
CA PHE A 171 -4.06 -14.10 -11.70
C PHE A 171 -4.32 -14.96 -10.47
N LEU A 172 -5.15 -16.00 -10.65
CA LEU A 172 -5.38 -17.07 -9.69
C LEU A 172 -4.98 -18.40 -10.33
N LEU A 173 -4.55 -19.36 -9.53
CA LEU A 173 -4.07 -20.65 -10.02
C LEU A 173 -5.24 -21.55 -10.46
N CYS A 174 -6.38 -21.46 -9.77
CA CYS A 174 -7.59 -22.17 -10.15
C CYS A 174 -8.19 -21.58 -11.44
N PHE A 175 -8.27 -22.35 -12.50
CA PHE A 175 -8.72 -21.91 -13.82
C PHE A 175 -10.10 -21.27 -13.83
N TRP A 176 -11.05 -21.78 -13.03
CA TRP A 176 -12.40 -21.23 -12.93
C TRP A 176 -12.40 -19.84 -12.27
N HIS A 177 -11.69 -19.71 -11.15
CA HIS A 177 -11.52 -18.44 -10.45
C HIS A 177 -10.78 -17.42 -11.32
N ASN A 178 -9.69 -17.86 -11.96
CA ASN A 178 -8.90 -17.00 -12.83
C ASN A 178 -9.73 -16.48 -14.03
N ARG A 179 -10.55 -17.33 -14.67
CA ARG A 179 -11.42 -16.89 -15.76
C ARG A 179 -12.40 -15.80 -15.31
N LYS A 180 -12.98 -15.93 -14.11
CA LYS A 180 -13.86 -14.90 -13.53
C LYS A 180 -13.08 -13.63 -13.22
N LEU A 181 -11.88 -13.75 -12.67
CA LEU A 181 -11.01 -12.62 -12.36
C LEU A 181 -10.64 -11.82 -13.63
N GLN A 182 -10.26 -12.50 -14.73
CA GLN A 182 -9.93 -11.81 -15.96
C GLN A 182 -11.18 -11.10 -16.56
N LYS A 183 -12.37 -11.71 -16.45
CA LYS A 183 -13.62 -11.04 -16.84
C LYS A 183 -13.94 -9.82 -15.98
N TYR A 184 -13.66 -9.89 -14.69
CA TYR A 184 -13.80 -8.76 -13.77
C TYR A 184 -12.88 -7.61 -14.21
N TYR A 185 -11.59 -7.88 -14.44
CA TYR A 185 -10.64 -6.87 -14.88
C TYR A 185 -11.05 -6.22 -16.19
N GLU A 186 -11.47 -7.01 -17.17
CA GLU A 186 -11.92 -6.47 -18.46
C GLU A 186 -13.16 -5.58 -18.34
N ARG A 187 -14.10 -5.93 -17.44
CA ARG A 187 -15.32 -5.15 -17.19
C ARG A 187 -15.05 -3.76 -16.62
N VAL A 188 -14.01 -3.63 -15.76
CA VAL A 188 -13.74 -2.40 -14.98
C VAL A 188 -12.48 -1.65 -15.44
N LYS A 189 -11.83 -2.08 -16.51
CA LYS A 189 -10.51 -1.54 -16.92
C LYS A 189 -10.55 -0.06 -17.30
N GLU A 190 -11.62 0.41 -17.97
CA GLU A 190 -11.71 1.77 -18.51
C GLU A 190 -11.55 2.83 -17.41
N GLU A 191 -12.19 2.61 -16.27
CA GLU A 191 -12.10 3.51 -15.12
C GLU A 191 -10.68 3.58 -14.55
N GLN A 192 -9.94 2.45 -14.57
CA GLN A 192 -8.59 2.37 -14.01
C GLN A 192 -7.59 3.18 -14.84
N PHE A 193 -7.71 3.17 -16.16
CA PHE A 193 -6.83 3.94 -17.06
C PHE A 193 -7.12 5.44 -17.04
N SER A 194 -8.31 5.85 -16.61
CA SER A 194 -8.73 7.26 -16.54
C SER A 194 -8.53 7.90 -15.18
N HIS A 195 -8.37 7.12 -14.10
CA HIS A 195 -8.19 7.64 -12.74
C HIS A 195 -6.75 8.12 -12.52
N ARG A 196 -6.50 9.41 -12.72
CA ARG A 196 -5.18 10.03 -12.65
C ARG A 196 -4.98 10.77 -11.33
N VAL A 197 -3.76 10.69 -10.80
CA VAL A 197 -3.33 11.38 -9.58
C VAL A 197 -1.95 12.01 -9.76
N MET A 198 -1.71 13.12 -9.05
CA MET A 198 -0.38 13.71 -8.97
C MET A 198 0.55 12.86 -8.12
N LEU A 199 1.75 12.59 -8.61
CA LEU A 199 2.81 11.91 -7.87
C LEU A 199 3.84 12.94 -7.42
N GLY A 200 3.57 13.57 -6.28
CA GLY A 200 4.29 14.74 -5.82
C GLY A 200 4.15 15.93 -6.78
N GLU A 201 5.23 16.67 -6.97
CA GLU A 201 5.32 17.77 -7.96
C GLU A 201 5.84 17.30 -9.33
N GLN A 202 6.17 16.00 -9.46
CA GLN A 202 6.91 15.46 -10.60
C GLN A 202 6.03 15.18 -11.81
N GLY A 203 4.74 14.83 -11.61
CA GLY A 203 3.81 14.56 -12.71
C GLY A 203 2.64 13.67 -12.30
N GLU A 204 1.85 13.26 -13.31
CA GLU A 204 0.67 12.45 -13.11
C GLU A 204 0.88 11.00 -13.56
N ILE A 205 0.27 10.09 -12.81
CA ILE A 205 0.11 8.68 -13.20
C ILE A 205 -1.36 8.27 -13.09
N ALA A 206 -1.80 7.26 -13.83
CA ALA A 206 -3.06 6.60 -13.56
C ALA A 206 -2.83 5.50 -12.51
N ILE A 207 -3.76 5.39 -11.56
CA ILE A 207 -3.78 4.37 -10.50
C ILE A 207 -5.16 3.71 -10.41
N PRO A 208 -5.26 2.53 -9.81
CA PRO A 208 -6.53 1.86 -9.60
C PRO A 208 -7.53 2.68 -8.77
N MET A 209 -8.82 2.61 -9.15
CA MET A 209 -9.92 3.03 -8.28
C MET A 209 -9.96 2.17 -7.02
N VAL A 210 -10.45 2.71 -5.94
CA VAL A 210 -10.38 2.06 -4.61
C VAL A 210 -11.10 0.70 -4.54
N GLU A 211 -12.27 0.53 -5.17
CA GLU A 211 -12.97 -0.77 -5.20
C GLU A 211 -12.17 -1.83 -5.98
N PHE A 212 -11.62 -1.44 -7.13
CA PHE A 212 -10.72 -2.32 -7.88
C PHE A 212 -9.50 -2.70 -7.04
N ASN A 213 -8.89 -1.71 -6.39
CA ASN A 213 -7.66 -1.91 -5.61
C ASN A 213 -7.89 -2.86 -4.42
N LEU A 214 -9.06 -2.84 -3.77
CA LEU A 214 -9.42 -3.82 -2.74
C LEU A 214 -9.37 -5.27 -3.26
N ILE A 215 -9.91 -5.53 -4.45
CA ILE A 215 -9.94 -6.88 -5.03
C ILE A 215 -8.57 -7.24 -5.60
N PHE A 216 -7.94 -6.32 -6.32
CA PHE A 216 -6.62 -6.50 -6.91
C PHE A 216 -5.57 -6.82 -5.84
N GLN A 217 -5.50 -6.03 -4.76
CA GLN A 217 -4.53 -6.27 -3.69
C GLN A 217 -4.74 -7.63 -3.02
N LEU A 218 -5.99 -8.05 -2.77
CA LEU A 218 -6.27 -9.37 -2.21
C LEU A 218 -5.84 -10.50 -3.15
N THR A 219 -6.12 -10.39 -4.46
CA THR A 219 -5.68 -11.39 -5.43
C THR A 219 -4.16 -11.44 -5.53
N HIS A 220 -3.50 -10.28 -5.50
CA HIS A 220 -2.05 -10.16 -5.55
C HIS A 220 -1.38 -10.75 -4.29
N ILE A 221 -1.85 -10.39 -3.09
CA ILE A 221 -1.38 -10.94 -1.82
C ILE A 221 -1.58 -12.47 -1.79
N PHE A 222 -2.74 -12.94 -2.27
CA PHE A 222 -3.04 -14.37 -2.31
C PHE A 222 -2.13 -15.11 -3.28
N SER A 223 -1.87 -14.56 -4.46
CA SER A 223 -0.93 -15.13 -5.42
C SER A 223 0.47 -15.26 -4.83
N HIS A 224 0.98 -14.24 -4.14
CA HIS A 224 2.27 -14.32 -3.46
C HIS A 224 2.29 -15.33 -2.32
N LEU A 225 1.21 -15.39 -1.51
CA LEU A 225 1.10 -16.41 -0.45
C LEU A 225 1.22 -17.82 -1.03
N MET A 226 0.58 -18.09 -2.17
CA MET A 226 0.61 -19.38 -2.84
C MET A 226 2.01 -19.69 -3.45
N ASN A 227 2.70 -18.70 -3.99
CA ASN A 227 3.92 -18.92 -4.78
C ASN A 227 5.23 -18.71 -4.00
N GLU A 228 5.31 -17.69 -3.15
CA GLU A 228 6.57 -17.22 -2.58
C GLU A 228 6.50 -17.00 -1.06
N GLY A 229 5.44 -16.40 -0.61
CA GLY A 229 5.21 -15.89 0.74
C GLY A 229 5.01 -14.39 0.74
N ILE A 230 4.43 -13.88 1.81
CA ILE A 230 4.09 -12.46 1.98
C ILE A 230 4.65 -11.92 3.29
N GLY A 231 4.97 -10.61 3.31
CA GLY A 231 5.36 -9.88 4.52
C GLY A 231 4.28 -8.92 5.00
N LEU A 232 4.45 -8.38 6.20
CA LEU A 232 3.53 -7.38 6.76
C LEU A 232 3.41 -6.13 5.88
N ARG A 233 4.42 -5.79 5.07
CA ARG A 233 4.34 -4.67 4.11
C ARG A 233 3.11 -4.76 3.22
N HIS A 234 2.82 -5.94 2.66
CA HIS A 234 1.63 -6.14 1.81
C HIS A 234 0.32 -5.93 2.58
N LEU A 235 0.32 -6.32 3.85
CA LEU A 235 -0.84 -6.14 4.72
C LEU A 235 -1.02 -4.69 5.19
N VAL A 236 0.08 -3.94 5.37
CA VAL A 236 0.05 -2.49 5.63
C VAL A 236 -0.47 -1.73 4.40
N ASP A 237 -0.02 -2.09 3.19
CA ASP A 237 -0.60 -1.57 1.94
C ASP A 237 -2.13 -1.78 1.94
N TYR A 238 -2.58 -3.00 2.23
CA TYR A 238 -4.00 -3.33 2.25
C TYR A 238 -4.78 -2.60 3.35
N TYR A 239 -4.17 -2.40 4.53
CA TYR A 239 -4.74 -1.59 5.60
C TYR A 239 -5.06 -0.17 5.13
N PHE A 240 -4.12 0.47 4.43
CA PHE A 240 -4.34 1.82 3.92
C PHE A 240 -5.35 1.87 2.77
N VAL A 241 -5.41 0.86 1.91
CA VAL A 241 -6.47 0.75 0.88
C VAL A 241 -7.86 0.63 1.52
N LEU A 242 -8.01 -0.15 2.59
CA LEU A 242 -9.25 -0.21 3.37
C LEU A 242 -9.61 1.15 4.00
N CYS A 243 -8.63 1.84 4.57
CA CYS A 243 -8.85 3.18 5.13
C CYS A 243 -9.31 4.18 4.06
N ASP A 244 -8.71 4.11 2.87
CA ASP A 244 -9.07 4.96 1.74
C ASP A 244 -10.48 4.67 1.23
N PHE A 245 -10.84 3.39 1.11
CA PHE A 245 -12.19 2.98 0.76
C PHE A 245 -13.24 3.66 1.65
N TYR A 246 -13.06 3.63 2.96
CA TYR A 246 -14.00 4.27 3.87
C TYR A 246 -13.95 5.80 3.78
N LYS A 247 -12.81 6.43 3.52
CA LYS A 247 -12.71 7.88 3.30
C LYS A 247 -13.48 8.31 2.04
N VAL A 248 -13.30 7.60 0.93
CA VAL A 248 -13.98 7.88 -0.34
C VAL A 248 -15.49 7.86 -0.13
N TYR A 249 -16.02 6.83 0.50
CA TYR A 249 -17.48 6.72 0.73
C TYR A 249 -18.02 7.70 1.79
N GLN A 250 -17.21 8.16 2.75
CA GLN A 250 -17.58 9.25 3.66
C GLN A 250 -17.70 10.58 2.94
N ASN A 251 -16.81 10.89 2.00
CA ASN A 251 -16.82 12.16 1.26
C ASN A 251 -18.01 12.27 0.29
N PHE A 252 -18.45 11.16 -0.31
CA PHE A 252 -19.66 11.18 -1.16
C PHE A 252 -20.94 11.56 -0.42
N SER A 253 -20.97 11.41 0.90
CA SER A 253 -22.13 11.77 1.73
C SER A 253 -22.15 13.24 2.18
N ASN A 254 -21.04 13.97 2.03
CA ASN A 254 -20.91 15.40 2.34
C ASN A 254 -20.29 16.15 1.14
N PRO A 255 -21.08 16.47 0.09
CA PRO A 255 -20.57 17.18 -1.09
C PRO A 255 -20.06 18.60 -0.81
N SER A 256 -20.41 19.21 0.33
CA SER A 256 -19.93 20.53 0.74
C SER A 256 -18.46 20.58 1.21
N VAL A 257 -17.81 19.44 1.44
CA VAL A 257 -16.39 19.37 1.89
C VAL A 257 -15.41 19.10 0.73
N SER A 258 -15.89 18.81 -0.48
CA SER A 258 -15.06 18.37 -1.61
C SER A 258 -14.32 19.50 -2.36
N LEU A 259 -14.36 20.76 -1.93
CA LEU A 259 -13.73 21.90 -2.61
C LEU A 259 -12.62 22.61 -1.83
N SER A 260 -12.15 22.09 -0.70
CA SER A 260 -10.89 22.56 -0.12
C SER A 260 -9.74 21.71 -0.63
N LYS A 261 -9.08 22.19 -1.67
CA LYS A 261 -7.78 21.70 -2.14
C LYS A 261 -6.84 21.55 -0.94
N GLY A 262 -6.58 20.34 -0.51
CA GLY A 262 -5.51 20.02 0.42
C GLY A 262 -4.16 20.18 -0.26
N SER A 263 -3.73 21.41 -0.48
CA SER A 263 -2.34 21.77 -0.75
C SER A 263 -1.60 21.71 0.58
N SER A 264 -1.20 20.54 1.03
CA SER A 264 -0.14 20.42 2.01
C SER A 264 1.20 20.53 1.26
N THR A 265 1.67 21.74 1.08
CA THR A 265 3.05 22.04 0.69
C THR A 265 3.97 21.58 1.81
N PHE A 266 4.51 20.39 1.68
CA PHE A 266 5.65 19.95 2.47
C PHE A 266 6.90 20.44 1.75
N SER A 267 7.48 21.57 2.20
CA SER A 267 8.78 22.06 1.75
C SER A 267 9.87 21.20 2.39
N PRO A 268 10.79 20.62 1.62
CA PRO A 268 11.97 19.99 2.21
C PRO A 268 12.90 21.07 2.75
N SER A 269 13.34 20.91 3.99
CA SER A 269 14.37 21.74 4.59
C SER A 269 15.66 21.65 3.76
N PRO A 270 16.30 22.76 3.38
CA PRO A 270 17.55 22.70 2.64
C PRO A 270 18.68 22.26 3.57
N SER A 271 19.39 21.21 3.16
CA SER A 271 20.66 20.80 3.75
C SER A 271 21.71 21.89 3.51
N SER A 272 22.23 22.47 4.57
CA SER A 272 23.37 23.39 4.55
C SER A 272 24.63 22.68 4.07
N SER A 273 25.09 23.03 2.86
CA SER A 273 26.48 22.82 2.45
C SER A 273 27.18 24.18 2.50
N GLY A 274 28.06 24.33 3.49
CA GLY A 274 28.90 25.49 3.60
C GLY A 274 30.02 25.48 2.57
N SER A 275 30.21 26.62 1.91
CA SER A 275 31.52 27.06 1.41
C SER A 275 31.56 28.56 1.57
N GLY A 276 32.57 29.04 2.33
CA GLY A 276 32.76 30.45 2.61
C GLY A 276 33.26 31.20 1.41
N ASP A 277 32.89 32.46 1.33
CA ASP A 277 33.90 33.51 1.15
C ASP A 277 33.41 34.91 1.60
N VAL A 278 34.38 35.71 1.96
CA VAL A 278 34.41 36.93 2.73
C VAL A 278 33.96 38.15 1.90
N THR A 279 33.16 39.05 2.42
CA THR A 279 33.41 40.49 2.58
C THR A 279 32.19 41.24 3.12
N ALA A 280 32.43 42.06 4.16
CA ALA A 280 31.51 43.04 4.75
C ALA A 280 31.80 44.45 4.13
N PRO A 281 31.24 45.60 4.64
CA PRO A 281 29.91 45.93 5.18
C PRO A 281 29.35 47.30 4.67
N SER A 282 28.08 47.62 4.90
CA SER A 282 27.65 49.01 5.22
C SER A 282 26.16 49.09 5.59
N ARG A 283 25.90 49.43 6.77
CA ARG A 283 25.35 50.63 7.47
C ARG A 283 23.88 51.01 7.21
N CYS A 284 23.13 51.00 8.33
CA CYS A 284 22.19 52.00 8.89
C CYS A 284 20.86 52.22 8.18
N SER A 285 19.71 52.03 8.86
CA SER A 285 19.21 52.95 9.90
C SER A 285 17.83 52.47 10.44
N GLU A 286 17.70 52.46 11.74
CA GLU A 286 16.45 52.64 12.53
C GLU A 286 16.24 54.16 12.72
N PRO A 287 15.15 54.65 13.43
CA PRO A 287 13.89 54.08 13.94
C PRO A 287 12.66 54.99 13.69
N LEU A 288 11.44 54.61 14.14
CA LEU A 288 10.59 55.53 14.89
C LEU A 288 9.34 54.82 15.52
N ARG A 289 9.19 55.05 16.82
CA ARG A 289 8.04 54.77 17.68
C ARG A 289 6.87 55.68 17.38
N SER A 290 5.62 55.22 17.61
CA SER A 290 4.64 56.03 18.36
C SER A 290 3.61 55.16 19.06
N LYS A 291 3.28 55.62 20.20
CA LYS A 291 2.44 55.12 21.30
C LYS A 291 0.93 55.35 21.06
N ASP A 292 0.19 54.68 21.91
CA ASP A 292 -1.07 55.04 22.59
C ASP A 292 -2.39 54.54 22.01
N GLY A 293 -3.19 53.94 22.91
CA GLY A 293 -4.63 53.77 22.80
C GLY A 293 -5.19 52.61 23.60
N GLY A 294 -5.69 52.83 24.80
CA GLY A 294 -6.20 51.91 25.80
C GLY A 294 -7.57 51.30 25.49
N PRO A 295 -8.18 50.54 26.42
CA PRO A 295 -9.16 49.50 26.16
C PRO A 295 -10.61 50.02 26.19
N SER A 296 -11.41 49.61 25.20
CA SER A 296 -12.87 49.83 25.26
C SER A 296 -13.60 48.53 25.61
N LYS A 297 -14.40 48.60 26.66
CA LYS A 297 -15.38 47.61 27.11
C LYS A 297 -16.52 47.53 26.10
N VAL A 298 -16.89 46.34 25.69
CA VAL A 298 -18.19 46.06 25.03
C VAL A 298 -18.88 44.93 25.77
N SER A 299 -20.13 45.21 26.15
CA SER A 299 -21.06 44.34 26.87
C SER A 299 -21.54 43.14 26.05
N PRO A 300 -22.02 42.05 26.70
CA PRO A 300 -22.56 40.91 25.98
C PRO A 300 -24.06 41.18 25.64
N ASN A 301 -24.37 41.20 24.35
CA ASN A 301 -25.75 41.09 23.90
C ASN A 301 -26.12 39.62 23.73
N CYS A 302 -27.03 39.12 24.58
CA CYS A 302 -27.76 37.88 24.38
C CYS A 302 -28.76 38.06 23.23
N ALA A 303 -28.46 37.50 22.06
CA ALA A 303 -29.46 37.30 21.01
C ALA A 303 -29.88 35.82 21.02
N GLY A 304 -31.19 35.59 21.09
CA GLY A 304 -31.82 34.28 21.28
C GLY A 304 -31.53 33.30 20.15
N TRP A 305 -31.18 32.11 20.53
CA TRP A 305 -31.09 30.96 19.64
C TRP A 305 -32.51 30.49 19.29
N ASP A 306 -32.89 30.61 18.04
CA ASP A 306 -34.19 30.10 17.54
C ASP A 306 -34.05 28.56 17.42
N ARG A 307 -34.87 27.82 18.16
CA ARG A 307 -34.91 26.35 18.20
C ARG A 307 -35.19 25.70 16.82
N ARG A 308 -35.56 26.45 15.81
CA ARG A 308 -35.86 25.97 14.47
C ARG A 308 -34.59 25.64 13.66
N ASP A 309 -33.47 26.33 13.88
CA ASP A 309 -32.22 26.08 13.17
C ASP A 309 -31.51 24.79 13.64
N ALA A 310 -31.70 24.41 14.91
CA ALA A 310 -31.14 23.18 15.45
C ALA A 310 -31.80 21.89 14.91
N ILE A 311 -33.07 21.97 14.50
CA ILE A 311 -33.81 20.82 13.94
C ILE A 311 -33.42 20.60 12.45
N GLY A 312 -33.19 21.69 11.71
CA GLY A 312 -32.73 21.63 10.32
C GLY A 312 -31.34 20.99 10.17
N ASP A 313 -30.41 21.29 11.06
CA ASP A 313 -29.04 20.77 11.03
C ASP A 313 -28.98 19.28 11.44
N MET A 314 -29.79 18.87 12.43
CA MET A 314 -29.93 17.46 12.82
C MET A 314 -30.52 16.57 11.70
N THR A 315 -31.48 17.08 10.93
CA THR A 315 -32.12 16.34 9.84
C THR A 315 -31.19 16.20 8.65
N SER A 316 -30.42 17.23 8.30
CA SER A 316 -29.41 17.18 7.23
C SER A 316 -28.23 16.21 7.57
N ALA A 317 -27.77 16.27 8.81
CA ALA A 317 -26.73 15.36 9.29
C ALA A 317 -27.21 13.89 9.34
N THR A 318 -28.47 13.64 9.67
CA THR A 318 -29.06 12.30 9.69
C THR A 318 -29.27 11.77 8.27
N ALA A 319 -29.75 12.60 7.35
CA ALA A 319 -29.90 12.24 5.94
C ALA A 319 -28.55 11.96 5.27
N ALA A 320 -27.52 12.76 5.55
CA ALA A 320 -26.16 12.52 5.07
C ALA A 320 -25.57 11.21 5.61
N ARG A 321 -25.79 10.90 6.89
CA ARG A 321 -25.35 9.62 7.49
C ARG A 321 -26.10 8.42 6.89
N SER A 322 -27.37 8.54 6.60
CA SER A 322 -28.15 7.46 5.99
C SER A 322 -27.74 7.21 4.53
N SER A 323 -27.48 8.26 3.74
CA SER A 323 -26.97 8.13 2.38
C SER A 323 -25.55 7.54 2.32
N PHE A 324 -24.68 7.91 3.26
CA PHE A 324 -23.36 7.28 3.42
C PHE A 324 -23.48 5.79 3.71
N ALA A 325 -24.29 5.42 4.70
CA ALA A 325 -24.48 4.02 5.07
C ALA A 325 -25.03 3.21 3.88
N ALA A 326 -25.96 3.74 3.11
CA ALA A 326 -26.51 3.09 1.92
C ALA A 326 -25.47 2.93 0.81
N ASN A 327 -24.69 3.98 0.50
CA ASN A 327 -23.67 3.94 -0.56
C ASN A 327 -22.50 3.03 -0.21
N SER A 328 -22.01 3.09 1.04
CA SER A 328 -20.93 2.21 1.50
C SER A 328 -21.39 0.75 1.60
N SER A 329 -22.63 0.49 2.03
CA SER A 329 -23.19 -0.86 2.05
C SER A 329 -23.26 -1.45 0.63
N ALA A 330 -23.77 -0.72 -0.34
CA ALA A 330 -23.84 -1.17 -1.73
C ALA A 330 -22.45 -1.46 -2.32
N ALA A 331 -21.44 -0.64 -2.00
CA ALA A 331 -20.08 -0.89 -2.42
C ALA A 331 -19.46 -2.13 -1.75
N ILE A 332 -19.70 -2.30 -0.45
CA ILE A 332 -19.29 -3.50 0.28
C ILE A 332 -19.97 -4.75 -0.32
N ASP A 333 -21.26 -4.68 -0.64
CA ASP A 333 -22.00 -5.79 -1.22
C ASP A 333 -21.43 -6.19 -2.60
N ARG A 334 -21.05 -5.20 -3.43
CA ARG A 334 -20.37 -5.45 -4.71
C ARG A 334 -19.03 -6.18 -4.50
N VAL A 335 -18.20 -5.65 -3.61
CA VAL A 335 -16.89 -6.26 -3.28
C VAL A 335 -17.07 -7.68 -2.71
N GLN A 336 -18.02 -7.88 -1.80
CA GLN A 336 -18.31 -9.19 -1.21
C GLN A 336 -18.77 -10.22 -2.26
N LYS A 337 -19.63 -9.79 -3.20
CA LYS A 337 -20.07 -10.62 -4.31
C LYS A 337 -18.88 -11.09 -5.15
N GLU A 338 -18.03 -10.17 -5.58
CA GLU A 338 -16.82 -10.51 -6.35
C GLU A 338 -15.91 -11.46 -5.57
N LEU A 339 -15.65 -11.20 -4.29
CA LEU A 339 -14.80 -12.07 -3.45
C LEU A 339 -15.36 -13.51 -3.32
N LYS A 340 -16.69 -13.68 -3.26
CA LYS A 340 -17.34 -15.00 -3.26
C LYS A 340 -17.17 -15.67 -4.63
N GLU A 341 -17.39 -14.96 -5.72
CA GLU A 341 -17.27 -15.48 -7.08
C GLU A 341 -15.82 -15.88 -7.44
N LEU A 342 -14.84 -15.17 -6.88
CA LEU A 342 -13.41 -15.44 -7.06
C LEU A 342 -12.86 -16.52 -6.12
N GLY A 343 -13.69 -17.06 -5.22
CA GLY A 343 -13.24 -18.06 -4.23
C GLY A 343 -12.36 -17.48 -3.11
N LEU A 344 -12.30 -16.15 -2.99
CA LEU A 344 -11.42 -15.45 -2.04
C LEU A 344 -12.07 -15.16 -0.68
N TRP A 345 -13.33 -15.52 -0.48
CA TRP A 345 -14.09 -15.19 0.73
C TRP A 345 -13.40 -15.59 2.03
N LYS A 346 -12.90 -16.82 2.11
CA LYS A 346 -12.22 -17.34 3.31
C LYS A 346 -10.88 -16.65 3.54
N PHE A 347 -10.13 -16.40 2.47
CA PHE A 347 -8.88 -15.67 2.53
C PHE A 347 -9.09 -14.22 2.98
N ALA A 348 -10.06 -13.52 2.38
CA ALA A 348 -10.45 -12.17 2.79
C ALA A 348 -10.85 -12.11 4.27
N GLY A 349 -11.63 -13.10 4.76
CA GLY A 349 -11.94 -13.21 6.19
C GLY A 349 -10.70 -13.37 7.07
N GLY A 350 -9.71 -14.14 6.61
CA GLY A 350 -8.42 -14.25 7.30
C GLY A 350 -7.64 -12.94 7.33
N ILE A 351 -7.64 -12.20 6.22
CA ILE A 351 -7.02 -10.86 6.17
C ILE A 351 -7.77 -9.89 7.09
N MET A 352 -9.11 -9.90 7.13
CA MET A 352 -9.89 -9.06 8.06
C MET A 352 -9.58 -9.35 9.52
N TYR A 353 -9.38 -10.62 9.88
CA TYR A 353 -8.92 -10.98 11.23
C TYR A 353 -7.57 -10.31 11.54
N ILE A 354 -6.61 -10.33 10.60
CA ILE A 354 -5.31 -9.68 10.80
C ILE A 354 -5.47 -8.16 10.87
N MET A 355 -6.34 -7.55 10.06
CA MET A 355 -6.63 -6.11 10.13
C MET A 355 -7.13 -5.70 11.53
N GLN A 356 -7.98 -6.52 12.13
CA GLN A 356 -8.49 -6.28 13.48
C GLN A 356 -7.42 -6.54 14.55
N GLU A 357 -6.82 -7.73 14.55
CA GLU A 357 -5.93 -8.18 15.62
C GLU A 357 -4.54 -7.57 15.58
N VAL A 358 -3.99 -7.32 14.40
CA VAL A 358 -2.62 -6.78 14.25
C VAL A 358 -2.65 -5.27 14.08
N PHE A 359 -3.52 -4.74 13.23
CA PHE A 359 -3.54 -3.32 12.89
C PHE A 359 -4.56 -2.51 13.69
N GLY A 360 -5.41 -3.14 14.51
CA GLY A 360 -6.39 -2.44 15.35
C GLY A 360 -7.53 -1.80 14.56
N MET A 361 -7.86 -2.34 13.37
CA MET A 361 -8.98 -1.83 12.57
C MET A 361 -10.31 -2.14 13.26
N PRO A 362 -11.21 -1.16 13.43
CA PRO A 362 -12.50 -1.41 14.06
C PRO A 362 -13.39 -2.33 13.20
N ALA A 363 -14.19 -3.16 13.85
CA ALA A 363 -15.07 -4.13 13.19
C ALA A 363 -16.00 -3.48 12.14
N SER A 364 -16.41 -2.23 12.35
CA SER A 364 -17.24 -1.45 11.42
C SER A 364 -16.54 -1.11 10.09
N ARG A 365 -15.21 -1.30 10.00
CA ARG A 365 -14.40 -1.08 8.80
C ARG A 365 -13.90 -2.38 8.17
N LEU A 366 -14.49 -3.51 8.48
CA LEU A 366 -14.18 -4.79 7.86
C LEU A 366 -15.15 -5.05 6.72
N ILE A 367 -14.63 -5.33 5.53
CA ILE A 367 -15.45 -5.57 4.32
C ILE A 367 -16.09 -6.96 4.29
N VAL A 368 -15.54 -7.93 5.04
CA VAL A 368 -16.12 -9.26 5.27
C VAL A 368 -15.93 -9.64 6.73
N PRO A 369 -16.76 -10.56 7.29
CA PRO A 369 -16.58 -11.06 8.64
C PRO A 369 -15.18 -11.64 8.86
N PRO A 370 -14.49 -11.32 9.97
CA PRO A 370 -13.17 -11.85 10.27
C PRO A 370 -13.23 -13.37 10.50
N ASN A 371 -12.23 -14.10 9.99
CA ASN A 371 -12.10 -15.53 10.15
C ASN A 371 -10.81 -15.87 10.89
N GLU A 372 -10.92 -16.16 12.16
CA GLU A 372 -9.80 -16.44 13.06
C GLU A 372 -8.91 -17.59 12.57
N LYS A 373 -9.51 -18.72 12.13
CA LYS A 373 -8.76 -19.89 11.66
C LYS A 373 -7.83 -19.57 10.50
N TYR A 374 -8.35 -18.87 9.49
CA TYR A 374 -7.58 -18.47 8.32
C TYR A 374 -6.63 -17.34 8.67
N GLY A 375 -7.03 -16.41 9.52
CA GLY A 375 -6.20 -15.29 9.95
C GLY A 375 -4.98 -15.72 10.73
N LYS A 376 -5.13 -16.61 11.72
CA LYS A 376 -3.99 -17.18 12.46
C LYS A 376 -3.03 -17.94 11.55
N PHE A 377 -3.55 -18.69 10.59
CA PHE A 377 -2.73 -19.39 9.63
C PHE A 377 -1.93 -18.41 8.76
N VAL A 378 -2.59 -17.44 8.12
CA VAL A 378 -1.93 -16.45 7.25
C VAL A 378 -0.93 -15.61 8.04
N LEU A 379 -1.27 -15.17 9.25
CA LEU A 379 -0.35 -14.41 10.10
C LEU A 379 0.91 -15.21 10.44
N ASN A 380 0.76 -16.49 10.75
CA ASN A 380 1.91 -17.36 11.01
C ASN A 380 2.80 -17.49 9.75
N GLU A 381 2.20 -17.69 8.56
CA GLU A 381 2.95 -17.71 7.30
C GLU A 381 3.74 -16.41 7.08
N VAL A 382 3.13 -15.26 7.34
CA VAL A 382 3.76 -13.92 7.22
C VAL A 382 4.96 -13.77 8.17
N LEU A 383 4.80 -14.16 9.42
CA LEU A 383 5.83 -13.99 10.46
C LEU A 383 7.03 -14.94 10.24
N GLU A 384 6.75 -16.18 9.81
CA GLU A 384 7.77 -17.18 9.51
C GLU A 384 8.55 -16.84 8.23
N ALA A 385 7.85 -16.62 7.13
CA ALA A 385 8.46 -16.46 5.83
C ALA A 385 9.11 -15.07 5.60
N GLY A 386 8.56 -14.02 6.22
CA GLY A 386 8.96 -12.64 5.91
C GLY A 386 8.61 -12.25 4.48
N ASN A 387 9.10 -11.09 4.04
CA ASN A 387 8.76 -10.56 2.72
C ASN A 387 9.29 -11.47 1.60
N PHE A 388 8.39 -11.92 0.71
CA PHE A 388 8.64 -12.85 -0.40
C PHE A 388 9.30 -14.17 0.03
N GLY A 389 9.02 -14.64 1.24
CA GLY A 389 9.56 -15.92 1.73
C GLY A 389 11.09 -15.96 1.91
N LYS A 390 11.78 -14.81 1.85
CA LYS A 390 13.25 -14.72 1.89
C LYS A 390 13.85 -15.23 3.21
N HIS A 391 13.07 -15.27 4.27
CA HIS A 391 13.48 -15.69 5.60
C HIS A 391 12.84 -17.01 6.04
N ASP A 392 12.18 -17.73 5.13
CA ASP A 392 11.47 -18.97 5.44
C ASP A 392 12.47 -20.11 5.68
N ALA A 393 12.67 -20.47 6.94
CA ALA A 393 13.54 -21.58 7.34
C ALA A 393 13.04 -22.96 6.83
N ARG A 394 11.81 -23.05 6.35
CA ARG A 394 11.22 -24.27 5.75
C ARG A 394 11.65 -24.49 4.31
N ASN A 395 12.35 -23.51 3.69
CA ASN A 395 12.94 -23.65 2.35
C ASN A 395 14.22 -24.50 2.43
N ARG A 396 14.07 -25.82 2.50
CA ARG A 396 15.18 -26.78 2.79
C ARG A 396 15.74 -27.50 1.59
N PHE A 397 15.09 -27.42 0.41
CA PHE A 397 15.39 -28.28 -0.74
C PHE A 397 16.50 -27.77 -1.66
N GLY A 398 17.24 -26.74 -1.26
CA GLY A 398 18.36 -26.19 -2.03
C GLY A 398 17.94 -25.38 -3.26
N ARG A 399 18.96 -24.84 -3.98
CA ARG A 399 18.75 -23.91 -5.12
C ARG A 399 18.65 -24.61 -6.48
N SER A 400 18.70 -25.94 -6.54
CA SER A 400 18.54 -26.68 -7.79
C SER A 400 17.12 -26.60 -8.33
N GLN A 401 16.93 -26.82 -9.63
CA GLN A 401 15.61 -26.85 -10.28
C GLN A 401 14.69 -27.89 -9.62
N LEU A 402 15.24 -29.07 -9.30
CA LEU A 402 14.52 -30.12 -8.58
C LEU A 402 14.13 -29.66 -7.16
N GLY A 403 15.08 -29.04 -6.45
CA GLY A 403 14.84 -28.48 -5.12
C GLY A 403 13.70 -27.43 -5.11
N HIS A 404 13.69 -26.53 -6.08
CA HIS A 404 12.60 -25.57 -6.24
C HIS A 404 11.24 -26.25 -6.48
N ASN A 405 11.18 -27.29 -7.30
CA ASN A 405 9.96 -28.03 -7.55
C ASN A 405 9.47 -28.76 -6.29
N LEU A 406 10.35 -29.40 -5.55
CA LEU A 406 10.03 -30.07 -4.28
C LEU A 406 9.54 -29.06 -3.23
N GLN A 407 10.18 -27.89 -3.16
CA GLN A 407 9.75 -26.82 -2.25
C GLN A 407 8.32 -26.33 -2.56
N ARG A 408 7.96 -26.23 -3.84
CA ARG A 408 6.59 -25.87 -4.26
C ARG A 408 5.58 -26.95 -3.86
N VAL A 409 5.85 -28.20 -4.16
CA VAL A 409 4.98 -29.32 -3.75
C VAL A 409 4.78 -29.35 -2.23
N TYR A 410 5.84 -29.15 -1.46
CA TYR A 410 5.74 -29.05 0.00
C TYR A 410 4.86 -27.89 0.46
N ARG A 411 4.96 -26.74 -0.20
CA ARG A 411 4.11 -25.57 0.05
C ARG A 411 2.65 -25.87 -0.30
N ASP A 412 2.38 -26.47 -1.47
CA ASP A 412 1.02 -26.82 -1.91
C ASP A 412 0.34 -27.78 -0.93
N ILE A 413 1.05 -28.80 -0.45
CA ILE A 413 0.53 -29.72 0.57
C ILE A 413 0.15 -28.96 1.85
N ARG A 414 0.98 -28.00 2.29
CA ARG A 414 0.71 -27.20 3.49
C ARG A 414 -0.48 -26.26 3.30
N LEU A 415 -0.61 -25.64 2.12
CA LEU A 415 -1.68 -24.71 1.79
C LEU A 415 -3.00 -25.43 1.45
N MET A 416 -2.96 -26.68 1.01
CA MET A 416 -4.13 -27.48 0.59
C MET A 416 -5.21 -27.57 1.66
N ARG A 417 -4.81 -27.62 2.94
CA ARG A 417 -5.75 -27.68 4.08
C ARG A 417 -6.63 -26.41 4.16
N TYR A 418 -6.13 -25.28 3.68
CA TYR A 418 -6.79 -23.97 3.77
C TYR A 418 -7.34 -23.53 2.42
N PHE A 419 -6.60 -23.74 1.35
CA PHE A 419 -6.91 -23.26 -0.01
C PHE A 419 -6.84 -24.41 -1.03
N PRO A 420 -7.70 -25.44 -0.89
CA PRO A 420 -7.58 -26.66 -1.70
C PRO A 420 -7.73 -26.39 -3.21
N ALA A 421 -8.62 -25.49 -3.62
CA ALA A 421 -8.85 -25.21 -5.05
C ALA A 421 -7.59 -24.67 -5.73
N GLU A 422 -6.90 -23.72 -5.10
CA GLU A 422 -5.68 -23.11 -5.65
C GLU A 422 -4.49 -24.09 -5.57
N ALA A 423 -4.31 -24.76 -4.42
CA ALA A 423 -3.19 -25.69 -4.24
C ALA A 423 -3.28 -26.93 -5.17
N LEU A 424 -4.48 -27.43 -5.45
CA LEU A 424 -4.67 -28.52 -6.41
C LEU A 424 -4.49 -28.08 -7.86
N CYS A 425 -4.85 -26.84 -8.17
CA CYS A 425 -4.68 -26.30 -9.52
C CYS A 425 -3.24 -25.85 -9.82
N GLU A 426 -2.38 -25.60 -8.81
CA GLU A 426 -1.01 -25.11 -9.02
C GLU A 426 -0.19 -26.01 -9.95
N PRO A 427 -0.08 -27.32 -9.75
CA PRO A 427 0.68 -28.18 -10.65
C PRO A 427 0.16 -28.18 -12.09
N LEU A 428 -1.17 -28.15 -12.25
CA LEU A 428 -1.83 -28.11 -13.57
C LEU A 428 -1.58 -26.77 -14.26
N PHE A 429 -1.71 -25.66 -13.51
CA PHE A 429 -1.42 -24.33 -14.02
C PHE A 429 0.03 -24.21 -14.47
N ARG A 430 0.97 -24.76 -13.70
CA ARG A 430 2.40 -24.76 -14.02
C ARG A 430 2.72 -25.55 -15.29
N ALA A 431 2.14 -26.72 -15.43
CA ALA A 431 2.27 -27.53 -16.64
C ALA A 431 1.75 -26.78 -17.86
N TRP A 432 0.53 -26.24 -17.75
CA TRP A 432 -0.07 -25.42 -18.82
C TRP A 432 0.78 -24.16 -19.12
N HIS A 433 1.26 -23.44 -18.09
CA HIS A 433 2.07 -22.26 -18.25
C HIS A 433 3.45 -22.56 -18.90
N PHE A 434 4.00 -23.76 -18.67
CA PHE A 434 5.19 -24.20 -19.38
C PHE A 434 4.95 -24.24 -20.90
N PHE A 435 3.84 -24.87 -21.37
CA PHE A 435 3.48 -24.89 -22.79
C PHE A 435 3.11 -23.49 -23.31
N TRP A 436 2.45 -22.67 -22.50
CA TRP A 436 2.18 -21.29 -22.82
C TRP A 436 3.47 -20.51 -23.09
N ARG A 437 4.49 -20.65 -22.25
CA ARG A 437 5.79 -20.00 -22.46
C ARG A 437 6.50 -20.48 -23.73
N LEU A 438 6.38 -21.73 -24.11
CA LEU A 438 6.95 -22.23 -25.36
C LEU A 438 6.38 -21.51 -26.58
N LYS A 439 5.09 -21.13 -26.58
CA LYS A 439 4.45 -20.35 -27.64
C LYS A 439 5.09 -18.96 -27.80
N TYR A 440 5.61 -18.39 -26.74
CA TYR A 440 6.26 -17.07 -26.71
C TYR A 440 7.80 -17.16 -26.61
N LYS A 441 8.36 -18.37 -26.69
CA LYS A 441 9.79 -18.58 -26.71
C LYS A 441 10.28 -18.53 -28.17
N LYS A 442 10.50 -17.31 -28.67
CA LYS A 442 11.20 -17.11 -29.94
C LYS A 442 12.42 -16.26 -29.71
#